data_dd2f1d379b910fd7a19c51fef7b25410
#
_entry.id   dd2f1d379b910fd7a19c51fef7b25410
#
_cell.length_a   1.000
_cell.length_b   1.000
_cell.length_c   1.000
_cell.angle_alpha   90.00
_cell.angle_beta   90.00
_cell.angle_gamma   90.00
#
_symmetry.space_group_name_H-M   'P 1'
#
loop_
_entity.id
_entity.type
_entity.pdbx_description
1 polymer ?
#
loop_
_entity_poly.entity_id
_entity_poly.type
_entity_poly.pdbx_seq_one_letter_code
_entity_poly.pdbx_strand_id
1 'polypeptide(L)'
;MIKAAAAQIAPDLSSRSSTTGIVLDTMDEARRNGANFIVFPETFIPYYPYFSFISPPVKQGKEHLVLYEQSVEVPSDETQLISKKCKELELVAVVGINERDHGSLYNTQLFFDADGTLLLKRRKI
;
A
#
# COMPACT_ATOMS: atom_id res chain seq x y z
N MET A 1 3.25 3.41 26.18
CA MET A 1 3.51 4.56 25.25
C MET A 1 3.46 4.05 23.82
N ILE A 2 2.72 4.71 22.93
CA ILE A 2 2.66 4.36 21.51
C ILE A 2 3.76 5.16 20.78
N LYS A 3 4.59 4.47 20.02
CA LYS A 3 5.58 5.07 19.13
C LYS A 3 5.13 4.83 17.68
N ALA A 4 4.81 5.91 16.99
CA ALA A 4 4.36 5.88 15.61
C ALA A 4 5.50 6.19 14.63
N ALA A 5 5.48 5.54 13.47
CA ALA A 5 6.34 5.81 12.34
C ALA A 5 5.50 6.33 11.15
N ALA A 6 5.96 7.37 10.50
CA ALA A 6 5.44 7.82 9.21
C ALA A 6 6.49 7.48 8.14
N ALA A 7 6.12 6.60 7.22
CA ALA A 7 7.00 6.21 6.13
C ALA A 7 7.01 7.30 5.05
N GLN A 8 8.16 7.93 4.81
CA GLN A 8 8.37 8.86 3.71
C GLN A 8 9.41 8.25 2.76
N ILE A 9 8.94 7.40 1.88
CA ILE A 9 9.76 6.57 0.99
C ILE A 9 9.18 6.57 -0.43
N ALA A 10 9.99 6.17 -1.40
CA ALA A 10 9.54 6.02 -2.79
C ALA A 10 9.11 4.58 -3.08
N PRO A 11 8.06 4.37 -3.88
CA PRO A 11 7.71 3.05 -4.41
C PRO A 11 8.72 2.61 -5.48
N ASP A 12 8.74 1.32 -5.77
CA ASP A 12 9.40 0.77 -6.95
C ASP A 12 8.38 0.72 -8.10
N LEU A 13 8.65 1.47 -9.17
CA LEU A 13 7.73 1.58 -10.30
C LEU A 13 7.71 0.33 -11.20
N SER A 14 8.56 -0.66 -10.94
CA SER A 14 8.64 -1.88 -11.76
C SER A 14 7.45 -2.81 -11.55
N SER A 15 6.97 -2.95 -10.31
CA SER A 15 5.83 -3.81 -9.99
C SER A 15 5.24 -3.53 -8.60
N ARG A 16 3.96 -3.95 -8.42
CA ARG A 16 3.33 -3.96 -7.09
C ARG A 16 4.07 -4.88 -6.10
N SER A 17 4.61 -5.99 -6.59
CA SER A 17 5.37 -6.92 -5.75
C SER A 17 6.64 -6.28 -5.20
N SER A 18 7.39 -5.55 -6.03
CA SER A 18 8.59 -4.83 -5.60
C SER A 18 8.24 -3.74 -4.57
N THR A 19 7.18 -2.96 -4.80
CA THR A 19 6.73 -1.96 -3.82
C THR A 19 6.25 -2.62 -2.52
N THR A 20 5.56 -3.77 -2.60
CA THR A 20 5.18 -4.53 -1.41
C THR A 20 6.41 -4.97 -0.62
N GLY A 21 7.47 -5.41 -1.29
CA GLY A 21 8.76 -5.71 -0.64
C GLY A 21 9.30 -4.52 0.15
N ILE A 22 9.28 -3.31 -0.43
CA ILE A 22 9.67 -2.07 0.26
C ILE A 22 8.81 -1.83 1.51
N VAL A 23 7.49 -2.07 1.42
CA VAL A 23 6.59 -1.95 2.59
C VAL A 23 7.03 -2.88 3.70
N LEU A 24 7.29 -4.17 3.40
CA LEU A 24 7.69 -5.17 4.39
C LEU A 24 9.03 -4.82 5.05
N ASP A 25 10.02 -4.39 4.27
CA ASP A 25 11.34 -3.99 4.77
C ASP A 25 11.24 -2.74 5.67
N THR A 26 10.39 -1.78 5.30
CA THR A 26 10.14 -0.57 6.09
C THR A 26 9.43 -0.88 7.40
N MET A 27 8.52 -1.86 7.41
CA MET A 27 7.88 -2.36 8.64
C MET A 27 8.91 -2.97 9.59
N ASP A 28 9.84 -3.79 9.06
CA ASP A 28 10.95 -4.35 9.84
C ASP A 28 11.84 -3.24 10.45
N GLU A 29 12.17 -2.23 9.67
CA GLU A 29 12.95 -1.08 10.14
C GLU A 29 12.21 -0.29 11.23
N ALA A 30 10.94 0.02 11.01
CA ALA A 30 10.12 0.73 12.00
C ALA A 30 10.06 -0.03 13.33
N ARG A 31 9.87 -1.36 13.27
CA ARG A 31 9.82 -2.21 14.46
C ARG A 31 11.16 -2.26 15.19
N ARG A 32 12.27 -2.41 14.47
CA ARG A 32 13.63 -2.32 15.06
C ARG A 32 13.87 -1.00 15.78
N ASN A 33 13.28 0.09 15.30
CA ASN A 33 13.32 1.41 15.93
C ASN A 33 12.27 1.59 17.04
N GLY A 34 11.54 0.53 17.40
CA GLY A 34 10.58 0.50 18.51
C GLY A 34 9.18 1.02 18.18
N ALA A 35 8.82 1.17 16.92
CA ALA A 35 7.46 1.55 16.55
C ALA A 35 6.44 0.45 16.86
N ASN A 36 5.22 0.87 17.28
CA ASN A 36 4.04 0.02 17.45
C ASN A 36 3.01 0.25 16.34
N PHE A 37 3.16 1.34 15.61
CA PHE A 37 2.24 1.79 14.58
C PHE A 37 3.02 2.41 13.42
N ILE A 38 2.66 2.07 12.18
CA ILE A 38 3.25 2.65 10.97
C ILE A 38 2.19 3.07 9.97
N VAL A 39 2.42 4.19 9.30
CA VAL A 39 1.58 4.70 8.21
C VAL A 39 2.40 4.86 6.94
N PHE A 40 1.88 4.35 5.82
CA PHE A 40 2.43 4.51 4.48
C PHE A 40 1.67 5.57 3.68
N PRO A 41 2.30 6.14 2.62
CA PRO A 41 1.68 7.16 1.79
C PRO A 41 0.41 6.69 1.07
N GLU A 42 -0.36 7.68 0.59
CA GLU A 42 -1.54 7.49 -0.25
C GLU A 42 -1.19 6.69 -1.52
N THR A 43 -2.02 5.68 -1.85
CA THR A 43 -1.85 4.82 -3.04
C THR A 43 -0.41 4.33 -3.26
N PHE A 44 0.28 4.00 -2.17
CA PHE A 44 1.69 3.63 -2.22
C PHE A 44 1.94 2.37 -3.05
N ILE A 45 1.03 1.39 -2.98
CA ILE A 45 1.12 0.18 -3.80
C ILE A 45 0.08 0.27 -4.95
N PRO A 46 0.51 0.16 -6.20
CA PRO A 46 1.88 0.04 -6.69
C PRO A 46 2.65 1.36 -6.63
N TYR A 47 1.99 2.49 -6.86
CA TYR A 47 2.51 3.86 -6.82
C TYR A 47 1.36 4.88 -6.98
N TYR A 48 1.62 6.13 -6.61
CA TYR A 48 0.69 7.23 -6.88
C TYR A 48 0.70 7.58 -8.37
N PRO A 49 -0.48 7.74 -9.02
CA PRO A 49 -0.58 7.95 -10.49
C PRO A 49 -0.20 9.38 -10.91
N TYR A 50 1.04 9.80 -10.68
CA TYR A 50 1.53 11.15 -11.03
C TYR A 50 1.41 11.49 -12.50
N PHE A 51 1.41 10.49 -13.40
CA PHE A 51 1.22 10.70 -14.82
C PHE A 51 -0.10 11.44 -15.14
N SER A 52 -1.10 11.34 -14.25
CA SER A 52 -2.39 12.03 -14.39
C SER A 52 -2.27 13.56 -14.37
N PHE A 53 -1.17 14.11 -13.85
CA PHE A 53 -0.90 15.55 -13.82
C PHE A 53 -0.01 16.02 -14.97
N ILE A 54 0.57 15.12 -15.76
CA ILE A 54 1.59 15.44 -16.76
C ILE A 54 0.99 15.55 -18.17
N SER A 55 0.02 14.71 -18.50
CA SER A 55 -0.56 14.60 -19.85
C SER A 55 -2.08 14.62 -19.83
N PRO A 56 -2.73 14.99 -20.94
CA PRO A 56 -4.18 14.87 -21.05
C PRO A 56 -4.66 13.41 -20.96
N PRO A 57 -5.81 13.13 -20.34
CA PRO A 57 -6.32 11.76 -20.16
C PRO A 57 -6.35 10.90 -21.43
N VAL A 58 -6.69 11.52 -22.57
CA VAL A 58 -6.74 10.84 -23.88
C VAL A 58 -5.40 10.23 -24.31
N LYS A 59 -4.27 10.69 -23.75
CA LYS A 59 -2.93 10.19 -24.07
C LYS A 59 -2.39 9.19 -23.03
N GLN A 60 -3.11 8.95 -21.95
CA GLN A 60 -2.65 8.17 -20.79
C GLN A 60 -3.11 6.70 -20.81
N GLY A 61 -3.59 6.18 -21.94
CA GLY A 61 -4.17 4.84 -22.02
C GLY A 61 -3.22 3.72 -21.60
N LYS A 62 -1.94 3.83 -21.97
CA LYS A 62 -0.91 2.83 -21.60
C LYS A 62 -0.61 2.87 -20.10
N GLU A 63 -0.45 4.05 -19.53
CA GLU A 63 -0.17 4.27 -18.11
C GLU A 63 -1.33 3.77 -17.25
N HIS A 64 -2.57 4.05 -17.66
CA HIS A 64 -3.76 3.54 -16.99
C HIS A 64 -3.88 2.02 -17.06
N LEU A 65 -3.52 1.39 -18.19
CA LEU A 65 -3.52 -0.06 -18.32
C LEU A 65 -2.50 -0.68 -17.35
N VAL A 66 -1.27 -0.16 -17.33
CA VAL A 66 -0.22 -0.64 -16.41
C VAL A 66 -0.66 -0.45 -14.96
N LEU A 67 -1.21 0.72 -14.60
CA LEU A 67 -1.74 0.96 -13.26
C LEU A 67 -2.82 -0.07 -12.90
N TYR A 68 -3.76 -0.33 -13.80
CA TYR A 68 -4.83 -1.30 -13.60
C TYR A 68 -4.28 -2.72 -13.35
N GLU A 69 -3.31 -3.16 -14.17
CA GLU A 69 -2.68 -4.48 -14.03
C GLU A 69 -1.89 -4.62 -12.74
N GLN A 70 -1.24 -3.53 -12.30
CA GLN A 70 -0.43 -3.49 -11.08
C GLN A 70 -1.23 -3.12 -9.82
N SER A 71 -2.49 -2.74 -9.95
CA SER A 71 -3.34 -2.44 -8.79
C SER A 71 -3.67 -3.68 -7.96
N VAL A 72 -3.93 -3.47 -6.68
CA VAL A 72 -4.07 -4.53 -5.67
C VAL A 72 -5.51 -4.95 -5.53
N GLU A 73 -5.79 -6.23 -5.62
CA GLU A 73 -7.08 -6.81 -5.20
C GLU A 73 -7.08 -7.08 -3.70
N VAL A 74 -8.24 -7.03 -3.07
CA VAL A 74 -8.39 -7.32 -1.64
C VAL A 74 -9.48 -8.37 -1.43
N PRO A 75 -9.12 -9.59 -0.98
CA PRO A 75 -7.78 -10.07 -0.60
C PRO A 75 -6.86 -10.41 -1.79
N SER A 76 -5.56 -10.44 -1.55
CA SER A 76 -4.52 -10.84 -2.51
C SER A 76 -3.26 -11.32 -1.79
N ASP A 77 -2.27 -11.78 -2.53
CA ASP A 77 -0.98 -12.19 -1.97
C ASP A 77 -0.30 -11.00 -1.24
N GLU A 78 -0.36 -9.79 -1.82
CA GLU A 78 0.19 -8.58 -1.22
C GLU A 78 -0.45 -8.29 0.15
N THR A 79 -1.78 -8.36 0.23
CA THR A 79 -2.50 -8.12 1.51
C THR A 79 -2.19 -9.20 2.54
N GLN A 80 -2.02 -10.46 2.11
CA GLN A 80 -1.64 -11.56 3.00
C GLN A 80 -0.22 -11.40 3.54
N LEU A 81 0.74 -10.97 2.70
CA LEU A 81 2.11 -10.70 3.12
C LEU A 81 2.17 -9.60 4.18
N ILE A 82 1.43 -8.50 3.99
CA ILE A 82 1.36 -7.40 4.95
C ILE A 82 0.70 -7.87 6.25
N SER A 83 -0.42 -8.58 6.17
CA SER A 83 -1.11 -9.17 7.33
C SER A 83 -0.17 -10.06 8.15
N LYS A 84 0.53 -10.97 7.49
CA LYS A 84 1.52 -11.85 8.14
C LYS A 84 2.64 -11.05 8.80
N LYS A 85 3.17 -10.02 8.13
CA LYS A 85 4.22 -9.15 8.67
C LYS A 85 3.73 -8.37 9.90
N CYS A 86 2.52 -7.84 9.89
CA CYS A 86 1.92 -7.18 11.05
C CYS A 86 1.89 -8.11 12.26
N LYS A 87 1.44 -9.35 12.06
CA LYS A 87 1.40 -10.37 13.11
C LYS A 87 2.80 -10.76 13.63
N GLU A 88 3.77 -10.96 12.73
CA GLU A 88 5.15 -11.31 13.11
C GLU A 88 5.82 -10.22 13.95
N LEU A 89 5.54 -8.96 13.62
CA LEU A 89 6.16 -7.79 14.27
C LEU A 89 5.34 -7.22 15.43
N GLU A 90 4.11 -7.71 15.64
CA GLU A 90 3.13 -7.10 16.56
C GLU A 90 3.01 -5.59 16.28
N LEU A 91 2.81 -5.22 15.00
CA LEU A 91 2.83 -3.87 14.48
C LEU A 91 1.51 -3.53 13.78
N VAL A 92 0.84 -2.47 14.22
CA VAL A 92 -0.33 -1.92 13.51
C VAL A 92 0.15 -1.16 12.28
N ALA A 93 -0.46 -1.40 11.12
CA ALA A 93 -0.08 -0.74 9.88
C ALA A 93 -1.28 -0.14 9.13
N VAL A 94 -1.08 1.05 8.57
CA VAL A 94 -1.99 1.67 7.60
C VAL A 94 -1.26 1.78 6.27
N VAL A 95 -1.79 1.13 5.23
CA VAL A 95 -1.16 1.07 3.91
C VAL A 95 -2.10 1.63 2.85
N GLY A 96 -1.62 2.62 2.10
CA GLY A 96 -2.33 3.16 0.93
C GLY A 96 -2.12 2.28 -0.30
N ILE A 97 -3.20 1.96 -1.00
CA ILE A 97 -3.15 1.16 -2.24
C ILE A 97 -4.00 1.79 -3.34
N ASN A 98 -3.63 1.56 -4.61
CA ASN A 98 -4.59 1.53 -5.69
C ASN A 98 -5.30 0.18 -5.63
N GLU A 99 -6.54 0.17 -5.20
CA GLU A 99 -7.37 -1.03 -5.17
C GLU A 99 -8.00 -1.27 -6.54
N ARG A 100 -7.89 -2.50 -7.03
CA ARG A 100 -8.66 -2.98 -8.17
C ARG A 100 -9.83 -3.83 -7.67
N ASP A 101 -11.04 -3.46 -8.04
CA ASP A 101 -12.23 -4.23 -7.74
C ASP A 101 -13.09 -4.30 -9.00
N HIS A 102 -13.19 -5.51 -9.59
CA HIS A 102 -13.77 -5.74 -10.90
C HIS A 102 -13.12 -4.83 -11.96
N GLY A 103 -13.89 -3.98 -12.62
CA GLY A 103 -13.40 -3.05 -13.65
C GLY A 103 -13.02 -1.65 -13.13
N SER A 104 -12.99 -1.42 -11.82
CA SER A 104 -12.78 -0.11 -11.22
C SER A 104 -11.51 -0.04 -10.39
N LEU A 105 -10.92 1.17 -10.35
CA LEU A 105 -9.80 1.51 -9.46
C LEU A 105 -10.26 2.45 -8.37
N TYR A 106 -9.78 2.22 -7.15
CA TYR A 106 -10.08 3.03 -5.98
C TYR A 106 -8.81 3.42 -5.24
N ASN A 107 -8.79 4.65 -4.76
CA ASN A 107 -7.81 5.09 -3.77
C ASN A 107 -8.24 4.57 -2.41
N THR A 108 -7.52 3.61 -1.87
CA THR A 108 -7.94 2.84 -0.70
C THR A 108 -6.86 2.82 0.38
N GLN A 109 -7.29 2.91 1.64
CA GLN A 109 -6.48 2.66 2.81
C GLN A 109 -6.86 1.32 3.44
N LEU A 110 -5.85 0.52 3.75
CA LEU A 110 -5.99 -0.74 4.47
C LEU A 110 -5.42 -0.57 5.88
N PHE A 111 -6.20 -0.98 6.89
CA PHE A 111 -5.83 -0.90 8.31
C PHE A 111 -5.66 -2.31 8.85
N PHE A 112 -4.43 -2.67 9.19
CA PHE A 112 -4.09 -3.97 9.77
C PHE A 112 -3.79 -3.83 11.25
N ASP A 113 -4.37 -4.73 12.06
CA ASP A 113 -4.05 -4.83 13.48
C ASP A 113 -2.73 -5.58 13.69
N ALA A 114 -2.22 -5.51 14.90
CA ALA A 114 -0.98 -6.17 15.33
C ALA A 114 -1.06 -7.71 15.32
N ASP A 115 -2.25 -8.29 15.28
CA ASP A 115 -2.46 -9.73 15.11
C ASP A 115 -2.54 -10.18 13.63
N GLY A 116 -2.44 -9.20 12.70
CA GLY A 116 -2.55 -9.42 11.27
C GLY A 116 -3.97 -9.28 10.70
N THR A 117 -4.96 -9.01 11.53
CA THR A 117 -6.34 -8.84 11.06
C THR A 117 -6.48 -7.57 10.22
N LEU A 118 -7.08 -7.68 9.02
CA LEU A 118 -7.51 -6.50 8.26
C LEU A 118 -8.78 -5.93 8.91
N LEU A 119 -8.61 -4.87 9.71
CA LEU A 119 -9.70 -4.24 10.46
C LEU A 119 -10.64 -3.42 9.59
N LEU A 120 -10.07 -2.71 8.61
CA LEU A 120 -10.82 -1.76 7.82
C LEU A 120 -10.20 -1.61 6.43
N LYS A 121 -11.06 -1.59 5.42
CA LYS A 121 -10.77 -1.16 4.06
C LYS A 121 -11.60 0.09 3.78
N ARG A 122 -10.95 1.23 3.59
CA ARG A 122 -11.62 2.51 3.37
C ARG A 122 -11.25 3.09 2.01
N ARG A 123 -12.22 3.20 1.12
CA ARG A 123 -12.10 3.93 -0.14
C ARG A 123 -12.27 5.43 0.09
N LYS A 124 -11.40 6.22 -0.53
CA LYS A 124 -11.51 7.68 -0.54
C LYS A 124 -12.72 8.10 -1.40
N ILE A 125 -13.48 9.04 -0.92
CA ILE A 125 -14.65 9.63 -1.60
C ILE A 125 -14.22 10.88 -2.35
#